data_352f6482c62f2fba4a803690e2e84b7f
#
_entry.id   352f6482c62f2fba4a803690e2e84b7f
#
_cell.length_a   1.000
_cell.length_b   1.000
_cell.length_c   1.000
_cell.angle_alpha   90.00
_cell.angle_beta   90.00
_cell.angle_gamma   90.00
#
_symmetry.space_group_name_H-M   'P 1'
#
loop_
_entity.id
_entity.type
_entity.pdbx_description
1 polymer ?
#
loop_
_entity_poly.entity_id
_entity_poly.type
_entity_poly.pdbx_seq_one_letter_code
_entity_poly.pdbx_strand_id
1 'polypeptide(L)'
;MKLKKLIATSLTMAMAFTLAPIAVPNQSKAATATITLSGSTSISPLAQQLAKQYAKENKGIKINFTNITGSGSGISDAMNGKVDIGMSSRALKVDEAAVLKANVICNDGIAIVVNKSNPVGNITPEQLYDLYAKKTTNWKSIVSSYNKEAAVYGRESGSGTRSCFEDVLKNDFKKDIAKNYGKLDAEISTTGAMQTSVKTNPGAIGYMSLGDLDEKQVKAVKFNGVSPTTENVANGTYKMSRPFVLATKGEATGAAGNFIKWIKTSSNAKKIITKMGFVNLSQVKIAPRRIKLNVKSKITLKKGKKKTIKYTVYPANAVNKAVKFKSSNKKVATVSKKGVIKAKKKGKATITITTVEGNVKAKIKVTVKKK
;
A
#
# COMPACT_ATOMS: atom_id res chain seq x y z
N MET A 1 101.60 40.14 39.17
CA MET A 1 101.00 40.16 37.83
C MET A 1 99.76 39.37 37.79
N LYS A 2 98.72 39.84 37.28
CA LYS A 2 97.30 39.61 37.55
C LYS A 2 96.80 38.29 37.08
N LEU A 3 96.18 37.45 38.02
CA LEU A 3 95.45 36.28 37.82
C LEU A 3 93.97 36.58 37.46
N LYS A 4 93.50 36.16 36.31
CA LYS A 4 92.07 36.27 35.95
C LYS A 4 91.32 34.99 36.26
N LYS A 5 90.37 35.09 37.17
CA LYS A 5 89.40 34.01 37.51
C LYS A 5 88.46 33.80 36.38
N LEU A 6 88.32 32.55 35.91
CA LEU A 6 87.17 32.12 35.08
C LEU A 6 86.03 31.61 36.00
N ILE A 7 84.91 32.21 35.89
CA ILE A 7 83.64 31.75 36.52
C ILE A 7 82.94 30.83 35.53
N ALA A 8 82.77 29.62 35.87
CA ALA A 8 81.92 28.65 35.10
C ALA A 8 80.51 28.79 35.60
N THR A 9 79.62 29.30 34.71
CA THR A 9 78.16 29.31 34.95
C THR A 9 77.56 28.04 34.42
N SER A 10 77.08 27.16 35.28
CA SER A 10 76.30 25.97 34.95
C SER A 10 74.87 26.39 34.62
N LEU A 11 74.45 26.23 33.34
CA LEU A 11 73.11 26.44 32.88
C LEU A 11 72.31 25.18 33.07
N THR A 12 71.47 25.11 34.11
CA THR A 12 70.46 24.05 34.31
C THR A 12 69.29 24.27 33.42
N MET A 13 69.17 23.47 32.37
CA MET A 13 68.05 23.47 31.43
C MET A 13 66.91 22.66 32.05
N ALA A 14 65.89 23.34 32.62
CA ALA A 14 64.64 22.73 33.06
C ALA A 14 63.77 22.44 31.82
N MET A 15 63.64 21.18 31.44
CA MET A 15 62.64 20.72 30.47
C MET A 15 61.28 20.77 31.14
N ALA A 16 60.49 21.79 30.82
CA ALA A 16 59.06 21.82 31.11
C ALA A 16 58.33 20.87 30.13
N PHE A 17 57.94 19.67 30.60
CA PHE A 17 56.99 18.83 29.90
C PHE A 17 55.62 19.54 29.94
N THR A 18 55.23 20.21 28.88
CA THR A 18 53.85 20.65 28.65
C THR A 18 53.04 19.40 28.30
N LEU A 19 52.24 18.89 29.26
CA LEU A 19 51.19 17.95 29.01
C LEU A 19 50.12 18.67 28.15
N ALA A 20 50.19 18.47 26.83
CA ALA A 20 49.10 18.84 25.94
C ALA A 20 47.86 18.03 26.37
N PRO A 21 46.67 18.65 26.55
CA PRO A 21 45.48 17.92 26.84
C PRO A 21 45.18 17.00 25.62
N ILE A 22 45.17 15.69 25.87
CA ILE A 22 44.69 14.70 24.92
C ILE A 22 43.22 15.07 24.68
N ALA A 23 42.91 15.69 23.52
CA ALA A 23 41.56 15.90 23.09
C ALA A 23 40.90 14.54 22.92
N VAL A 24 40.11 14.15 23.91
CA VAL A 24 39.19 13.01 23.79
C VAL A 24 38.29 13.36 22.60
N PRO A 25 38.26 12.54 21.54
CA PRO A 25 37.36 12.82 20.44
C PRO A 25 35.94 12.89 21.01
N ASN A 26 35.36 14.08 20.91
CA ASN A 26 33.99 14.32 21.27
C ASN A 26 33.18 13.32 20.44
N GLN A 27 32.65 12.28 21.08
CA GLN A 27 31.72 11.37 20.39
C GLN A 27 30.55 12.26 19.96
N SER A 28 30.59 12.73 18.72
CA SER A 28 29.48 13.40 18.11
C SER A 28 28.29 12.47 18.30
N LYS A 29 27.30 12.88 19.11
CA LYS A 29 26.01 12.22 19.19
C LYS A 29 25.57 12.01 17.76
N ALA A 30 25.49 10.75 17.31
CA ALA A 30 25.03 10.43 15.98
C ALA A 30 23.71 11.18 15.77
N ALA A 31 23.66 12.04 14.75
CA ALA A 31 22.51 12.89 14.50
C ALA A 31 21.27 12.01 14.44
N THR A 32 20.30 12.26 15.31
CA THR A 32 19.07 11.48 15.40
C THR A 32 18.24 11.79 14.17
N ALA A 33 18.16 10.84 13.23
CA ALA A 33 17.28 10.99 12.07
C ALA A 33 15.85 10.61 12.48
N THR A 34 14.91 11.49 12.14
CA THR A 34 13.48 11.23 12.37
C THR A 34 12.81 10.85 11.06
N ILE A 35 11.96 9.83 11.08
CA ILE A 35 11.10 9.40 9.98
C ILE A 35 9.65 9.62 10.42
N THR A 36 8.86 10.31 9.62
CA THR A 36 7.45 10.62 9.89
C THR A 36 6.53 9.80 9.00
N LEU A 37 5.51 9.18 9.60
CA LEU A 37 4.51 8.39 8.91
C LEU A 37 3.10 8.88 9.26
N SER A 38 2.18 8.86 8.28
CA SER A 38 0.75 9.12 8.49
C SER A 38 -0.11 8.16 7.65
N GLY A 39 -1.38 8.07 7.96
CA GLY A 39 -2.39 7.47 7.08
C GLY A 39 -3.09 6.21 7.59
N SER A 40 -2.96 5.10 6.89
CA SER A 40 -3.78 3.90 7.04
C SER A 40 -3.84 3.33 8.46
N THR A 41 -5.06 3.24 9.01
CA THR A 41 -5.35 2.58 10.30
C THR A 41 -5.08 1.07 10.26
N SER A 42 -5.21 0.42 9.08
CA SER A 42 -4.92 -1.01 8.92
C SER A 42 -3.42 -1.33 8.84
N ILE A 43 -2.59 -0.38 8.36
CA ILE A 43 -1.14 -0.57 8.31
C ILE A 43 -0.48 -0.22 9.64
N SER A 44 -1.06 0.72 10.38
CA SER A 44 -0.45 1.31 11.56
C SER A 44 0.04 0.28 12.58
N PRO A 45 -0.70 -0.77 12.97
CA PRO A 45 -0.21 -1.77 13.91
C PRO A 45 1.07 -2.49 13.41
N LEU A 46 1.08 -2.90 12.14
CA LEU A 46 2.25 -3.52 11.53
C LEU A 46 3.43 -2.55 11.45
N ALA A 47 3.19 -1.32 10.98
CA ALA A 47 4.23 -0.31 10.83
C ALA A 47 4.89 0.05 12.16
N GLN A 48 4.12 0.11 13.25
CA GLN A 48 4.64 0.34 14.61
C GLN A 48 5.54 -0.80 15.08
N GLN A 49 5.19 -2.07 14.83
CA GLN A 49 6.04 -3.21 15.17
C GLN A 49 7.34 -3.22 14.35
N LEU A 50 7.24 -2.93 13.05
CA LEU A 50 8.40 -2.79 12.17
C LEU A 50 9.30 -1.64 12.60
N ALA A 51 8.72 -0.48 12.95
CA ALA A 51 9.44 0.69 13.44
C ALA A 51 10.19 0.39 14.75
N LYS A 52 9.51 -0.27 15.71
CA LYS A 52 10.11 -0.70 16.98
C LYS A 52 11.32 -1.62 16.77
N GLN A 53 11.20 -2.57 15.86
CA GLN A 53 12.31 -3.48 15.56
C GLN A 53 13.45 -2.78 14.82
N TYR A 54 13.11 -1.92 13.84
CA TYR A 54 14.10 -1.15 13.08
C TYR A 54 14.92 -0.21 13.98
N ALA A 55 14.26 0.50 14.90
CA ALA A 55 14.93 1.37 15.86
C ALA A 55 15.86 0.63 16.82
N LYS A 56 15.55 -0.64 17.17
CA LYS A 56 16.48 -1.50 17.94
C LYS A 56 17.76 -1.83 17.18
N GLU A 57 17.64 -2.07 15.86
CA GLU A 57 18.75 -2.44 15.00
C GLU A 57 19.54 -1.23 14.50
N ASN A 58 18.93 -0.04 14.49
CA ASN A 58 19.51 1.19 13.96
C ASN A 58 19.40 2.32 15.01
N LYS A 59 20.39 2.36 15.90
CA LYS A 59 20.48 3.39 16.96
C LYS A 59 20.51 4.80 16.36
N GLY A 60 19.85 5.75 17.01
CA GLY A 60 19.75 7.13 16.54
C GLY A 60 18.62 7.39 15.53
N ILE A 61 17.79 6.38 15.20
CA ILE A 61 16.59 6.59 14.38
C ILE A 61 15.36 6.72 15.28
N LYS A 62 14.58 7.79 15.03
CA LYS A 62 13.25 8.00 15.62
C LYS A 62 12.19 7.88 14.55
N ILE A 63 11.12 7.13 14.82
CA ILE A 63 10.00 6.95 13.87
C ILE A 63 8.74 7.44 14.54
N ASN A 64 8.13 8.49 13.98
CA ASN A 64 6.94 9.14 14.50
C ASN A 64 5.73 8.82 13.61
N PHE A 65 4.64 8.46 14.27
CA PHE A 65 3.35 8.27 13.64
C PHE A 65 2.47 9.49 13.96
N THR A 66 1.97 10.15 12.92
CA THR A 66 1.13 11.33 13.05
C THR A 66 -0.33 11.00 12.70
N ASN A 67 -0.96 11.70 11.85
CA ASN A 67 -2.35 11.59 11.42
C ASN A 67 -2.76 10.17 10.92
N ILE A 68 -3.17 9.27 11.83
CA ILE A 68 -3.58 7.88 11.55
C ILE A 68 -5.10 7.82 11.39
N THR A 69 -5.61 8.39 10.31
CA THR A 69 -7.05 8.54 10.05
C THR A 69 -7.54 7.84 8.78
N GLY A 70 -6.64 7.29 7.97
CA GLY A 70 -6.99 6.54 6.75
C GLY A 70 -5.96 6.70 5.64
N SER A 71 -6.06 5.87 4.61
CA SER A 71 -5.11 5.90 3.48
C SER A 71 -5.14 7.22 2.71
N GLY A 72 -6.31 7.85 2.62
CA GLY A 72 -6.47 9.13 1.94
C GLY A 72 -5.65 10.25 2.57
N SER A 73 -5.68 10.35 3.91
CA SER A 73 -4.88 11.33 4.65
C SER A 73 -3.38 11.08 4.49
N GLY A 74 -2.93 9.82 4.62
CA GLY A 74 -1.52 9.48 4.42
C GLY A 74 -1.00 9.80 3.02
N ILE A 75 -1.79 9.52 1.99
CA ILE A 75 -1.47 9.89 0.62
C ILE A 75 -1.38 11.41 0.46
N SER A 76 -2.38 12.15 0.97
CA SER A 76 -2.40 13.62 0.92
C SER A 76 -1.20 14.22 1.65
N ASP A 77 -0.89 13.73 2.86
CA ASP A 77 0.24 14.22 3.65
C ASP A 77 1.58 13.98 2.94
N ALA A 78 1.77 12.80 2.31
CA ALA A 78 2.96 12.51 1.53
C ALA A 78 3.07 13.35 0.25
N MET A 79 1.96 13.57 -0.47
CA MET A 79 1.94 14.44 -1.66
C MET A 79 2.36 15.88 -1.33
N ASN A 80 1.89 16.37 -0.18
CA ASN A 80 2.17 17.73 0.29
C ASN A 80 3.52 17.86 1.05
N GLY A 81 4.27 16.74 1.21
CA GLY A 81 5.56 16.76 1.91
C GLY A 81 5.45 16.96 3.43
N LYS A 82 4.28 16.75 4.03
CA LYS A 82 4.07 16.85 5.49
C LYS A 82 4.66 15.67 6.26
N VAL A 83 4.84 14.54 5.58
CA VAL A 83 5.45 13.32 6.12
C VAL A 83 6.39 12.71 5.10
N ASP A 84 7.37 11.94 5.59
CA ASP A 84 8.30 11.20 4.73
C ASP A 84 7.61 10.02 4.03
N ILE A 85 6.64 9.40 4.71
CA ILE A 85 5.97 8.18 4.27
C ILE A 85 4.46 8.28 4.53
N GLY A 86 3.67 8.18 3.46
CA GLY A 86 2.23 7.99 3.53
C GLY A 86 1.87 6.50 3.53
N MET A 87 1.12 6.03 4.52
CA MET A 87 0.65 4.64 4.59
C MET A 87 -0.67 4.46 3.85
N SER A 88 -0.73 3.53 2.88
CA SER A 88 -1.94 3.23 2.12
C SER A 88 -2.23 1.73 2.06
N SER A 89 -3.39 1.32 2.54
CA SER A 89 -3.90 -0.06 2.43
C SER A 89 -4.69 -0.32 1.14
N ARG A 90 -4.32 0.36 0.07
CA ARG A 90 -4.72 0.16 -1.32
C ARG A 90 -3.59 0.57 -2.27
N ALA A 91 -3.69 0.18 -3.52
CA ALA A 91 -2.80 0.74 -4.55
C ALA A 91 -3.03 2.25 -4.70
N LEU A 92 -1.98 2.95 -5.11
CA LEU A 92 -2.10 4.35 -5.48
C LEU A 92 -3.01 4.51 -6.71
N LYS A 93 -3.84 5.54 -6.72
CA LYS A 93 -4.58 5.96 -7.90
C LYS A 93 -3.62 6.51 -8.95
N VAL A 94 -4.10 6.70 -10.18
CA VAL A 94 -3.25 7.13 -11.30
C VAL A 94 -2.66 8.53 -11.09
N ASP A 95 -3.46 9.43 -10.56
CA ASP A 95 -3.06 10.78 -10.18
C ASP A 95 -2.05 10.79 -9.02
N GLU A 96 -2.30 9.99 -7.99
CA GLU A 96 -1.40 9.81 -6.85
C GLU A 96 -0.04 9.21 -7.30
N ALA A 97 -0.07 8.19 -8.15
CA ALA A 97 1.14 7.55 -8.71
C ALA A 97 1.92 8.43 -9.70
N ALA A 98 1.36 9.57 -10.12
CA ALA A 98 2.08 10.56 -10.90
C ALA A 98 3.05 11.39 -10.05
N VAL A 99 2.80 11.49 -8.75
CA VAL A 99 3.57 12.29 -7.79
C VAL A 99 4.32 11.40 -6.80
N LEU A 100 3.69 10.29 -6.38
CA LEU A 100 4.22 9.40 -5.35
C LEU A 100 4.78 8.10 -5.92
N LYS A 101 5.82 7.59 -5.28
CA LYS A 101 6.35 6.24 -5.49
C LYS A 101 5.68 5.26 -4.54
N ALA A 102 5.11 4.19 -5.09
CA ALA A 102 4.52 3.11 -4.31
C ALA A 102 5.58 2.09 -3.87
N ASN A 103 5.80 1.95 -2.59
CA ASN A 103 6.64 0.90 -2.00
C ASN A 103 5.73 -0.15 -1.35
N VAL A 104 5.40 -1.22 -2.08
CA VAL A 104 4.64 -2.34 -1.52
C VAL A 104 5.53 -3.07 -0.52
N ILE A 105 5.00 -3.35 0.68
CA ILE A 105 5.74 -4.03 1.77
C ILE A 105 5.19 -5.44 2.06
N CYS A 106 3.91 -5.66 1.92
CA CYS A 106 3.25 -6.96 2.09
C CYS A 106 1.86 -6.93 1.42
N ASN A 107 1.18 -8.07 1.39
CA ASN A 107 -0.25 -8.15 1.05
C ASN A 107 -1.06 -8.50 2.29
N ASP A 108 -2.29 -8.00 2.31
CA ASP A 108 -3.30 -8.23 3.34
C ASP A 108 -4.59 -8.73 2.73
N GLY A 109 -5.30 -9.60 3.46
CA GLY A 109 -6.68 -9.97 3.15
C GLY A 109 -7.66 -8.97 3.74
N ILE A 110 -8.82 -8.79 3.10
CA ILE A 110 -9.97 -8.09 3.69
C ILE A 110 -10.94 -9.17 4.17
N ALA A 111 -10.96 -9.44 5.47
CA ALA A 111 -11.90 -10.38 6.06
C ALA A 111 -13.30 -9.75 6.13
N ILE A 112 -14.31 -10.46 5.62
CA ILE A 112 -15.70 -10.16 5.89
C ILE A 112 -16.02 -10.77 7.24
N VAL A 113 -16.50 -9.97 8.17
CA VAL A 113 -16.69 -10.36 9.56
C VAL A 113 -18.14 -10.18 9.99
N VAL A 114 -18.60 -11.12 10.81
CA VAL A 114 -19.92 -11.07 11.45
C VAL A 114 -19.77 -11.31 12.96
N ASN A 115 -20.83 -11.01 13.71
CA ASN A 115 -20.88 -11.38 15.11
C ASN A 115 -20.73 -12.89 15.31
N LYS A 116 -20.11 -13.33 16.39
CA LYS A 116 -19.86 -14.74 16.67
C LYS A 116 -21.14 -15.59 16.75
N SER A 117 -22.24 -14.99 17.21
CA SER A 117 -23.55 -15.66 17.29
C SER A 117 -24.24 -15.82 15.94
N ASN A 118 -23.79 -15.12 14.88
CA ASN A 118 -24.35 -15.24 13.55
C ASN A 118 -23.92 -16.59 12.92
N PRO A 119 -24.83 -17.50 12.54
CA PRO A 119 -24.48 -18.83 12.04
C PRO A 119 -23.91 -18.81 10.60
N VAL A 120 -24.01 -17.70 9.85
CA VAL A 120 -23.52 -17.63 8.46
C VAL A 120 -22.05 -18.04 8.38
N GLY A 121 -21.71 -18.96 7.48
CA GLY A 121 -20.34 -19.45 7.28
C GLY A 121 -19.73 -19.04 5.94
N ASN A 122 -20.58 -18.62 5.00
CA ASN A 122 -20.16 -18.18 3.66
C ASN A 122 -21.09 -17.09 3.16
N ILE A 123 -20.53 -16.12 2.44
CA ILE A 123 -21.26 -15.06 1.75
C ILE A 123 -20.84 -15.01 0.30
N THR A 124 -21.82 -15.01 -0.62
CA THR A 124 -21.57 -14.81 -2.04
C THR A 124 -21.44 -13.33 -2.37
N PRO A 125 -20.81 -12.96 -3.51
CA PRO A 125 -20.76 -11.57 -3.96
C PRO A 125 -22.14 -10.94 -4.14
N GLU A 126 -23.15 -11.71 -4.52
CA GLU A 126 -24.54 -11.26 -4.65
C GLU A 126 -25.16 -10.93 -3.30
N GLN A 127 -25.08 -11.87 -2.35
CA GLN A 127 -25.59 -11.68 -0.98
C GLN A 127 -24.94 -10.48 -0.31
N LEU A 128 -23.61 -10.34 -0.48
CA LEU A 128 -22.89 -9.20 0.07
C LEU A 128 -23.34 -7.87 -0.54
N TYR A 129 -23.52 -7.85 -1.88
CA TYR A 129 -24.06 -6.69 -2.57
C TYR A 129 -25.46 -6.33 -2.08
N ASP A 130 -26.36 -7.31 -1.93
CA ASP A 130 -27.74 -7.08 -1.54
C ASP A 130 -27.87 -6.61 -0.09
N LEU A 131 -26.98 -7.05 0.82
CA LEU A 131 -26.88 -6.49 2.16
C LEU A 131 -26.44 -5.02 2.13
N TYR A 132 -25.37 -4.69 1.42
CA TYR A 132 -24.87 -3.31 1.32
C TYR A 132 -25.78 -2.39 0.51
N ALA A 133 -26.57 -2.90 -0.40
CA ALA A 133 -27.60 -2.18 -1.13
C ALA A 133 -28.92 -2.06 -0.37
N LYS A 134 -29.03 -2.65 0.83
CA LYS A 134 -30.26 -2.72 1.64
C LYS A 134 -31.43 -3.38 0.90
N LYS A 135 -31.16 -4.30 -0.03
CA LYS A 135 -32.15 -5.18 -0.63
C LYS A 135 -32.45 -6.37 0.29
N THR A 136 -31.47 -6.79 1.05
CA THR A 136 -31.59 -7.77 2.14
C THR A 136 -31.36 -7.05 3.44
N THR A 137 -32.35 -7.03 4.32
CA THR A 137 -32.33 -6.34 5.63
C THR A 137 -32.43 -7.33 6.79
N ASN A 138 -32.63 -8.62 6.52
CA ASN A 138 -32.73 -9.65 7.55
C ASN A 138 -31.92 -10.88 7.14
N TRP A 139 -31.16 -11.42 8.06
CA TRP A 139 -30.33 -12.59 7.88
C TRP A 139 -31.09 -13.84 7.49
N LYS A 140 -32.39 -13.94 7.81
CA LYS A 140 -33.25 -15.08 7.43
C LYS A 140 -33.24 -15.35 5.92
N SER A 141 -33.01 -14.33 5.11
CA SER A 141 -32.88 -14.47 3.64
C SER A 141 -31.60 -15.20 3.21
N ILE A 142 -30.61 -15.34 4.10
CA ILE A 142 -29.33 -16.02 3.83
C ILE A 142 -29.20 -17.30 4.65
N VAL A 143 -29.65 -17.27 5.91
CA VAL A 143 -29.67 -18.40 6.82
C VAL A 143 -31.06 -18.47 7.45
N SER A 144 -31.91 -19.40 6.98
CA SER A 144 -33.34 -19.47 7.32
C SER A 144 -33.64 -19.58 8.82
N SER A 145 -32.73 -20.19 9.58
CA SER A 145 -32.84 -20.36 11.04
C SER A 145 -32.45 -19.10 11.83
N TYR A 146 -31.91 -18.02 11.17
CA TYR A 146 -31.41 -16.85 11.88
C TYR A 146 -32.21 -15.59 11.54
N ASN A 147 -33.31 -15.41 12.27
CA ASN A 147 -34.21 -14.26 12.11
C ASN A 147 -33.70 -13.06 12.91
N LYS A 148 -32.71 -12.35 12.36
CA LYS A 148 -32.13 -11.13 12.92
C LYS A 148 -32.02 -10.06 11.82
N GLU A 149 -32.28 -8.82 12.17
CA GLU A 149 -32.01 -7.70 11.27
C GLU A 149 -30.51 -7.60 10.97
N ALA A 150 -30.17 -7.34 9.71
CA ALA A 150 -28.81 -7.18 9.27
C ALA A 150 -28.35 -5.73 9.48
N ALA A 151 -27.44 -5.53 10.41
CA ALA A 151 -26.75 -4.25 10.63
C ALA A 151 -25.48 -4.21 9.79
N VAL A 152 -25.49 -3.40 8.76
CA VAL A 152 -24.41 -3.32 7.74
C VAL A 152 -23.49 -2.16 8.04
N TYR A 153 -22.26 -2.49 8.41
CA TYR A 153 -21.24 -1.51 8.76
C TYR A 153 -20.21 -1.35 7.64
N GLY A 154 -19.91 -0.10 7.29
CA GLY A 154 -18.87 0.23 6.33
C GLY A 154 -17.75 1.03 6.96
N ARG A 155 -16.80 1.43 6.14
CA ARG A 155 -15.68 2.26 6.55
C ARG A 155 -15.85 3.68 6.02
N GLU A 156 -15.20 4.61 6.67
CA GLU A 156 -15.17 6.04 6.35
C GLU A 156 -14.69 6.34 4.91
N SER A 157 -15.05 7.53 4.44
CA SER A 157 -14.55 8.07 3.19
C SER A 157 -13.04 8.25 3.23
N GLY A 158 -12.17 7.84 2.55
CA GLY A 158 -10.71 7.90 2.68
C GLY A 158 -10.10 6.62 3.21
N SER A 159 -10.90 5.66 3.67
CA SER A 159 -10.43 4.32 4.01
C SER A 159 -9.90 3.58 2.79
N GLY A 160 -8.63 3.14 2.86
CA GLY A 160 -8.06 2.27 1.84
C GLY A 160 -8.71 0.89 1.83
N THR A 161 -9.23 0.43 2.99
CA THR A 161 -9.97 -0.84 3.11
C THR A 161 -11.29 -0.76 2.36
N ARG A 162 -12.05 0.33 2.55
CA ARG A 162 -13.27 0.62 1.80
C ARG A 162 -13.00 0.66 0.29
N SER A 163 -12.05 1.47 -0.13
CA SER A 163 -11.73 1.60 -1.56
C SER A 163 -11.37 0.26 -2.21
N CYS A 164 -10.59 -0.58 -1.51
CA CYS A 164 -10.24 -1.88 -2.05
C CYS A 164 -11.42 -2.86 -2.04
N PHE A 165 -12.22 -2.87 -0.99
CA PHE A 165 -13.44 -3.69 -0.89
C PHE A 165 -14.43 -3.36 -2.03
N GLU A 166 -14.72 -2.08 -2.26
CA GLU A 166 -15.55 -1.60 -3.37
C GLU A 166 -14.95 -1.97 -4.73
N ASP A 167 -13.64 -1.75 -4.92
CA ASP A 167 -12.94 -2.04 -6.17
C ASP A 167 -12.98 -3.54 -6.51
N VAL A 168 -12.80 -4.44 -5.56
CA VAL A 168 -12.87 -5.89 -5.78
C VAL A 168 -14.27 -6.29 -6.17
N LEU A 169 -15.29 -5.85 -5.44
CA LEU A 169 -16.69 -6.16 -5.77
C LEU A 169 -17.07 -5.64 -7.16
N LYS A 170 -16.73 -4.39 -7.47
CA LYS A 170 -17.04 -3.79 -8.77
C LYS A 170 -16.28 -4.43 -9.92
N ASN A 171 -15.01 -4.67 -9.74
CA ASN A 171 -14.13 -5.06 -10.83
C ASN A 171 -14.13 -6.58 -11.08
N ASP A 172 -14.11 -7.39 -10.03
CA ASP A 172 -14.02 -8.84 -10.16
C ASP A 172 -15.39 -9.52 -10.18
N PHE A 173 -16.39 -8.94 -9.49
CA PHE A 173 -17.74 -9.51 -9.37
C PHE A 173 -18.85 -8.68 -10.02
N LYS A 174 -18.53 -7.51 -10.60
CA LYS A 174 -19.50 -6.59 -11.24
C LYS A 174 -20.57 -6.04 -10.30
N LYS A 175 -20.27 -5.93 -9.01
CA LYS A 175 -21.14 -5.42 -7.96
C LYS A 175 -20.64 -4.04 -7.50
N ASP A 176 -21.28 -2.97 -7.97
CA ASP A 176 -20.92 -1.59 -7.62
C ASP A 176 -21.69 -1.14 -6.36
N ILE A 177 -21.08 -1.34 -5.19
CA ILE A 177 -21.66 -0.97 -3.91
C ILE A 177 -21.40 0.49 -3.51
N ALA A 178 -20.49 1.20 -4.18
CA ALA A 178 -20.12 2.57 -3.82
C ALA A 178 -21.31 3.53 -3.84
N LYS A 179 -22.27 3.31 -4.75
CA LYS A 179 -23.51 4.09 -4.86
C LYS A 179 -24.48 3.88 -3.68
N ASN A 180 -24.28 2.85 -2.88
CA ASN A 180 -25.19 2.44 -1.81
C ASN A 180 -24.65 2.76 -0.41
N TYR A 181 -23.46 3.35 -0.31
CA TYR A 181 -22.81 3.60 0.98
C TYR A 181 -23.60 4.55 1.90
N GLY A 182 -24.45 5.41 1.37
CA GLY A 182 -25.37 6.25 2.17
C GLY A 182 -26.48 5.49 2.89
N LYS A 183 -26.59 4.18 2.69
CA LYS A 183 -27.60 3.29 3.32
C LYS A 183 -27.05 2.41 4.41
N LEU A 184 -25.79 2.59 4.83
CA LEU A 184 -25.17 1.83 5.93
C LEU A 184 -25.84 2.16 7.26
N ASP A 185 -25.87 1.19 8.17
CA ASP A 185 -26.33 1.42 9.53
C ASP A 185 -25.29 2.16 10.37
N ALA A 186 -24.00 1.99 10.05
CA ALA A 186 -22.92 2.80 10.60
C ALA A 186 -21.71 2.89 9.66
N GLU A 187 -21.03 4.02 9.70
CA GLU A 187 -19.72 4.25 9.10
C GLU A 187 -18.66 4.26 10.22
N ILE A 188 -17.71 3.32 10.15
CA ILE A 188 -16.75 3.05 11.20
C ILE A 188 -15.37 3.56 10.81
N SER A 189 -14.73 4.37 11.66
CA SER A 189 -13.51 5.12 11.34
C SER A 189 -12.22 4.31 11.38
N THR A 190 -12.16 3.18 12.10
CA THR A 190 -10.91 2.39 12.24
C THR A 190 -11.15 0.90 12.16
N THR A 191 -10.08 0.13 11.89
CA THR A 191 -10.14 -1.34 11.87
C THR A 191 -10.52 -1.91 13.24
N GLY A 192 -9.95 -1.37 14.34
CA GLY A 192 -10.26 -1.82 15.68
C GLY A 192 -11.71 -1.51 16.10
N ALA A 193 -12.21 -0.32 15.75
CA ALA A 193 -13.61 0.05 16.01
C ALA A 193 -14.59 -0.86 15.24
N MET A 194 -14.24 -1.25 13.99
CA MET A 194 -15.04 -2.20 13.21
C MET A 194 -15.20 -3.52 13.96
N GLN A 195 -14.11 -4.06 14.49
CA GLN A 195 -14.17 -5.31 15.26
C GLN A 195 -15.06 -5.20 16.49
N THR A 196 -14.92 -4.11 17.25
CA THR A 196 -15.74 -3.84 18.44
C THR A 196 -17.22 -3.71 18.07
N SER A 197 -17.55 -2.94 17.03
CA SER A 197 -18.93 -2.73 16.58
C SER A 197 -19.61 -4.04 16.13
N VAL A 198 -18.88 -4.88 15.39
CA VAL A 198 -19.40 -6.19 14.98
C VAL A 198 -19.55 -7.15 16.16
N LYS A 199 -18.63 -7.12 17.14
CA LYS A 199 -18.69 -7.93 18.35
C LYS A 199 -19.95 -7.65 19.18
N THR A 200 -20.35 -6.39 19.28
CA THR A 200 -21.43 -5.96 20.17
C THR A 200 -22.83 -6.11 19.59
N ASN A 201 -22.97 -6.29 18.26
CA ASN A 201 -24.27 -6.43 17.60
C ASN A 201 -24.42 -7.79 16.92
N PRO A 202 -25.35 -8.67 17.40
CA PRO A 202 -25.58 -9.99 16.82
C PRO A 202 -25.92 -9.98 15.31
N GLY A 203 -26.61 -8.93 14.83
CA GLY A 203 -26.97 -8.78 13.40
C GLY A 203 -25.90 -8.16 12.54
N ALA A 204 -24.76 -7.76 13.11
CA ALA A 204 -23.76 -6.99 12.38
C ALA A 204 -22.96 -7.78 11.34
N ILE A 205 -22.69 -7.11 10.23
CA ILE A 205 -21.69 -7.47 9.23
C ILE A 205 -20.80 -6.27 8.93
N GLY A 206 -19.51 -6.52 8.78
CA GLY A 206 -18.52 -5.53 8.38
C GLY A 206 -17.35 -6.17 7.66
N TYR A 207 -16.30 -5.38 7.44
CA TYR A 207 -15.06 -5.88 6.83
C TYR A 207 -13.84 -5.18 7.44
N MET A 208 -12.74 -5.90 7.57
CA MET A 208 -11.52 -5.41 8.19
C MET A 208 -10.27 -6.09 7.64
N SER A 209 -9.09 -5.62 8.03
CA SER A 209 -7.82 -6.29 7.75
C SER A 209 -7.79 -7.69 8.35
N LEU A 210 -7.36 -8.68 7.56
CA LEU A 210 -7.18 -10.05 8.03
C LEU A 210 -6.08 -10.16 9.09
N GLY A 211 -5.00 -9.39 8.93
CA GLY A 211 -3.90 -9.39 9.90
C GLY A 211 -4.25 -8.76 11.25
N ASP A 212 -5.32 -7.97 11.32
CA ASP A 212 -5.81 -7.36 12.57
C ASP A 212 -7.01 -8.13 13.18
N LEU A 213 -7.40 -9.24 12.55
CA LEU A 213 -8.56 -10.04 12.97
C LEU A 213 -8.28 -10.79 14.27
N ASP A 214 -9.11 -10.59 15.28
CA ASP A 214 -9.18 -11.44 16.46
C ASP A 214 -10.44 -12.33 16.42
N GLU A 215 -10.24 -13.58 16.01
CA GLU A 215 -11.33 -14.58 15.91
C GLU A 215 -11.98 -14.93 17.25
N LYS A 216 -11.37 -14.52 18.38
CA LYS A 216 -12.02 -14.62 19.69
C LYS A 216 -13.17 -13.62 19.85
N GLN A 217 -13.12 -12.51 19.14
CA GLN A 217 -14.10 -11.42 19.23
C GLN A 217 -15.17 -11.46 18.15
N VAL A 218 -14.78 -11.73 16.90
CA VAL A 218 -15.68 -11.78 15.74
C VAL A 218 -15.43 -13.05 14.91
N LYS A 219 -16.32 -13.35 13.99
CA LYS A 219 -16.19 -14.49 13.09
C LYS A 219 -15.92 -13.99 11.66
N ALA A 220 -14.81 -14.42 11.07
CA ALA A 220 -14.57 -14.27 9.64
C ALA A 220 -15.35 -15.33 8.86
N VAL A 221 -16.01 -14.93 7.77
CA VAL A 221 -16.77 -15.82 6.92
C VAL A 221 -16.04 -16.05 5.59
N LYS A 222 -16.32 -17.21 4.97
CA LYS A 222 -15.88 -17.47 3.60
C LYS A 222 -16.50 -16.44 2.66
N PHE A 223 -15.75 -16.03 1.66
CA PHE A 223 -16.27 -15.20 0.58
C PHE A 223 -16.22 -15.97 -0.72
N ASN A 224 -17.39 -16.17 -1.32
CA ASN A 224 -17.55 -16.96 -2.54
C ASN A 224 -16.93 -18.37 -2.41
N GLY A 225 -17.15 -19.04 -1.28
CA GLY A 225 -16.65 -20.37 -0.96
C GLY A 225 -15.19 -20.43 -0.48
N VAL A 226 -14.43 -19.32 -0.53
CA VAL A 226 -13.01 -19.29 -0.18
C VAL A 226 -12.80 -18.68 1.20
N SER A 227 -12.05 -19.37 2.06
CA SER A 227 -11.70 -18.91 3.41
C SER A 227 -10.69 -17.75 3.36
N PRO A 228 -10.83 -16.72 4.22
CA PRO A 228 -9.88 -15.62 4.34
C PRO A 228 -8.62 -16.08 5.11
N THR A 229 -7.73 -16.78 4.44
CA THR A 229 -6.44 -17.22 5.01
C THR A 229 -5.28 -16.57 4.30
N THR A 230 -4.15 -16.43 4.99
CA THR A 230 -2.89 -15.91 4.41
C THR A 230 -2.46 -16.71 3.20
N GLU A 231 -2.66 -18.04 3.19
CA GLU A 231 -2.36 -18.90 2.05
C GLU A 231 -3.24 -18.55 0.84
N ASN A 232 -4.55 -18.42 1.04
CA ASN A 232 -5.51 -18.09 -0.03
C ASN A 232 -5.32 -16.66 -0.55
N VAL A 233 -4.82 -15.74 0.29
CA VAL A 233 -4.37 -14.40 -0.13
C VAL A 233 -3.09 -14.50 -0.96
N ALA A 234 -2.12 -15.31 -0.53
CA ALA A 234 -0.82 -15.45 -1.20
C ALA A 234 -0.95 -16.05 -2.61
N ASN A 235 -1.78 -17.07 -2.79
CA ASN A 235 -2.03 -17.73 -4.07
C ASN A 235 -3.11 -17.03 -4.93
N GLY A 236 -3.81 -16.04 -4.35
CA GLY A 236 -4.84 -15.22 -5.02
C GLY A 236 -6.17 -15.93 -5.26
N THR A 237 -6.45 -17.02 -4.58
CA THR A 237 -7.80 -17.64 -4.59
C THR A 237 -8.77 -16.78 -3.81
N TYR A 238 -8.35 -16.22 -2.66
CA TYR A 238 -9.13 -15.22 -1.94
C TYR A 238 -9.01 -13.86 -2.61
N LYS A 239 -10.09 -13.40 -3.24
CA LYS A 239 -10.08 -12.17 -4.06
C LYS A 239 -10.06 -10.88 -3.25
N MET A 240 -10.64 -10.89 -2.04
CA MET A 240 -10.65 -9.75 -1.13
C MET A 240 -9.26 -9.55 -0.53
N SER A 241 -8.32 -9.08 -1.35
CA SER A 241 -6.91 -8.87 -0.96
C SER A 241 -6.31 -7.62 -1.60
N ARG A 242 -5.30 -7.06 -0.95
CA ARG A 242 -4.73 -5.75 -1.27
C ARG A 242 -3.26 -5.65 -0.93
N PRO A 243 -2.49 -4.76 -1.59
CA PRO A 243 -1.16 -4.40 -1.15
C PRO A 243 -1.21 -3.42 0.03
N PHE A 244 -0.27 -3.55 0.96
CA PHE A 244 0.11 -2.49 1.87
C PHE A 244 1.26 -1.69 1.26
N VAL A 245 1.07 -0.39 1.15
CA VAL A 245 1.96 0.52 0.44
C VAL A 245 2.49 1.59 1.38
N LEU A 246 3.80 1.79 1.36
CA LEU A 246 4.46 2.97 1.89
C LEU A 246 4.74 3.91 0.72
N ALA A 247 4.01 5.01 0.65
CA ALA A 247 4.11 5.98 -0.43
C ALA A 247 5.09 7.09 -0.07
N THR A 248 6.01 7.41 -0.98
CA THR A 248 7.01 8.49 -0.81
C THR A 248 6.95 9.47 -1.97
N LYS A 249 7.28 10.73 -1.74
CA LYS A 249 7.39 11.71 -2.82
C LYS A 249 8.66 11.43 -3.62
N GLY A 250 8.50 10.85 -4.81
CA GLY A 250 9.62 10.34 -5.60
C GLY A 250 10.25 9.06 -5.03
N GLU A 251 11.49 8.76 -5.41
CA GLU A 251 12.23 7.62 -4.86
C GLU A 251 12.57 7.83 -3.39
N ALA A 252 12.41 6.78 -2.59
CA ALA A 252 12.71 6.84 -1.17
C ALA A 252 14.22 6.91 -0.93
N THR A 253 14.68 7.95 -0.29
CA THR A 253 16.11 8.19 0.03
C THR A 253 16.32 8.43 1.52
N GLY A 254 17.56 8.56 1.96
CA GLY A 254 17.92 8.84 3.35
C GLY A 254 17.37 7.80 4.33
N ALA A 255 16.99 8.26 5.52
CA ALA A 255 16.48 7.40 6.60
C ALA A 255 15.19 6.66 6.21
N ALA A 256 14.25 7.33 5.54
CA ALA A 256 13.01 6.73 5.06
C ALA A 256 13.28 5.63 4.00
N GLY A 257 14.20 5.87 3.08
CA GLY A 257 14.63 4.88 2.09
C GLY A 257 15.27 3.65 2.72
N ASN A 258 16.13 3.85 3.73
CA ASN A 258 16.77 2.77 4.47
C ASN A 258 15.74 1.93 5.24
N PHE A 259 14.76 2.57 5.89
CA PHE A 259 13.67 1.87 6.58
C PHE A 259 12.83 1.02 5.62
N ILE A 260 12.42 1.58 4.48
CA ILE A 260 11.66 0.84 3.45
C ILE A 260 12.48 -0.32 2.87
N LYS A 261 13.77 -0.11 2.61
CA LYS A 261 14.69 -1.16 2.14
C LYS A 261 14.79 -2.27 3.18
N TRP A 262 14.98 -1.93 4.45
CA TRP A 262 15.03 -2.89 5.55
C TRP A 262 13.74 -3.72 5.64
N ILE A 263 12.56 -3.10 5.57
CA ILE A 263 11.28 -3.82 5.56
C ILE A 263 11.25 -4.88 4.44
N LYS A 264 11.73 -4.54 3.26
CA LYS A 264 11.68 -5.43 2.08
C LYS A 264 12.73 -6.55 2.13
N THR A 265 13.85 -6.35 2.80
CA THR A 265 15.01 -7.26 2.74
C THR A 265 15.30 -8.01 4.02
N SER A 266 15.05 -7.40 5.21
CA SER A 266 15.36 -7.97 6.51
C SER A 266 14.55 -9.24 6.81
N SER A 267 15.23 -10.25 7.35
CA SER A 267 14.58 -11.46 7.88
C SER A 267 13.68 -11.16 9.08
N ASN A 268 14.08 -10.20 9.94
CA ASN A 268 13.27 -9.80 11.09
C ASN A 268 11.99 -9.10 10.66
N ALA A 269 12.06 -8.22 9.66
CA ALA A 269 10.86 -7.61 9.08
C ALA A 269 9.90 -8.65 8.48
N LYS A 270 10.43 -9.63 7.73
CA LYS A 270 9.65 -10.73 7.16
C LYS A 270 8.98 -11.58 8.23
N LYS A 271 9.69 -11.89 9.33
CA LYS A 271 9.13 -12.63 10.49
C LYS A 271 7.99 -11.85 11.14
N ILE A 272 8.15 -10.53 11.35
CA ILE A 272 7.10 -9.67 11.92
C ILE A 272 5.86 -9.67 11.02
N ILE A 273 6.03 -9.43 9.72
CA ILE A 273 4.93 -9.44 8.74
C ILE A 273 4.15 -10.75 8.81
N THR A 274 4.84 -11.90 8.77
CA THR A 274 4.19 -13.22 8.79
C THR A 274 3.54 -13.51 10.15
N LYS A 275 4.22 -13.18 11.27
CA LYS A 275 3.68 -13.39 12.62
C LYS A 275 2.40 -12.60 12.87
N MET A 276 2.27 -11.42 12.26
CA MET A 276 1.08 -10.59 12.36
C MET A 276 -0.02 -10.97 11.33
N GLY A 277 0.08 -12.11 10.66
CA GLY A 277 -0.97 -12.60 9.76
C GLY A 277 -0.99 -11.93 8.39
N PHE A 278 0.07 -11.21 8.00
CA PHE A 278 0.20 -10.62 6.67
C PHE A 278 1.01 -11.51 5.74
N VAL A 279 0.80 -11.36 4.44
CA VAL A 279 1.49 -12.14 3.41
C VAL A 279 2.74 -11.43 2.95
N ASN A 280 3.91 -12.03 3.22
CA ASN A 280 5.16 -11.51 2.73
C ASN A 280 5.23 -11.55 1.21
N LEU A 281 5.88 -10.56 0.59
CA LEU A 281 5.95 -10.45 -0.89
C LEU A 281 6.60 -11.67 -1.55
N SER A 282 7.52 -12.36 -0.87
CA SER A 282 8.13 -13.59 -1.39
C SER A 282 7.15 -14.77 -1.49
N GLN A 283 6.04 -14.74 -0.75
CA GLN A 283 4.99 -15.76 -0.75
C GLN A 283 3.90 -15.49 -1.80
N VAL A 284 3.85 -14.27 -2.34
CA VAL A 284 2.80 -13.86 -3.29
C VAL A 284 3.03 -14.50 -4.66
N LYS A 285 2.02 -15.21 -5.17
CA LYS A 285 2.03 -15.90 -6.47
C LYS A 285 0.93 -15.41 -7.43
N ILE A 286 0.45 -14.19 -7.24
CA ILE A 286 -0.70 -13.65 -7.98
C ILE A 286 -0.23 -13.05 -9.31
N ALA A 287 -0.65 -13.65 -10.43
CA ALA A 287 -0.41 -13.11 -11.76
C ALA A 287 -1.41 -11.99 -12.13
N PRO A 288 -1.06 -11.06 -13.02
CA PRO A 288 -1.98 -10.11 -13.61
C PRO A 288 -3.16 -10.82 -14.29
N ARG A 289 -4.38 -10.29 -14.09
CA ARG A 289 -5.61 -10.85 -14.67
C ARG A 289 -6.37 -9.88 -15.58
N ARG A 290 -6.11 -8.57 -15.43
CA ARG A 290 -6.79 -7.52 -16.20
C ARG A 290 -5.95 -6.26 -16.30
N ILE A 291 -6.06 -5.57 -17.45
CA ILE A 291 -5.57 -4.20 -17.64
C ILE A 291 -6.80 -3.30 -17.80
N LYS A 292 -6.99 -2.33 -16.90
CA LYS A 292 -7.97 -1.26 -17.04
C LYS A 292 -7.30 -0.07 -17.72
N LEU A 293 -7.85 0.39 -18.84
CA LEU A 293 -7.41 1.61 -19.49
C LEU A 293 -8.03 2.82 -18.77
N ASN A 294 -7.20 3.78 -18.38
CA ASN A 294 -7.62 5.06 -17.80
C ASN A 294 -7.60 6.17 -18.88
N VAL A 295 -7.71 5.76 -20.14
CA VAL A 295 -7.89 6.59 -21.35
C VAL A 295 -8.95 5.94 -22.21
N LYS A 296 -9.57 6.73 -23.12
CA LYS A 296 -10.52 6.19 -24.09
C LYS A 296 -9.86 5.08 -24.93
N SER A 297 -10.55 3.97 -25.15
CA SER A 297 -10.09 2.85 -25.99
C SER A 297 -10.03 3.17 -27.48
N LYS A 298 -10.66 4.30 -27.90
CA LYS A 298 -10.58 4.89 -29.24
C LYS A 298 -10.10 6.32 -29.09
N ILE A 299 -8.99 6.67 -29.75
CA ILE A 299 -8.41 8.02 -29.71
C ILE A 299 -8.12 8.51 -31.12
N THR A 300 -8.30 9.81 -31.34
CA THR A 300 -7.94 10.48 -32.60
C THR A 300 -6.83 11.48 -32.32
N LEU A 301 -5.77 11.46 -33.11
CA LEU A 301 -4.63 12.37 -32.99
C LEU A 301 -4.36 13.03 -34.35
N LYS A 302 -3.98 14.30 -34.36
CA LYS A 302 -3.37 14.95 -35.53
C LYS A 302 -1.94 14.47 -35.72
N LYS A 303 -1.45 14.42 -36.99
CA LYS A 303 -0.05 14.07 -37.30
C LYS A 303 0.94 14.89 -36.45
N GLY A 304 1.95 14.24 -35.87
CA GLY A 304 2.97 14.84 -35.01
C GLY A 304 2.60 14.87 -33.51
N LYS A 305 1.32 14.81 -33.15
CA LYS A 305 0.88 14.88 -31.74
C LYS A 305 1.20 13.57 -30.99
N LYS A 306 1.40 13.72 -29.66
CA LYS A 306 1.69 12.61 -28.75
C LYS A 306 0.54 12.46 -27.73
N LYS A 307 0.36 11.23 -27.22
CA LYS A 307 -0.59 10.92 -26.12
C LYS A 307 -0.01 9.81 -25.25
N THR A 308 0.08 10.05 -23.94
CA THR A 308 0.49 9.02 -22.98
C THR A 308 -0.69 8.12 -22.64
N ILE A 309 -0.45 6.80 -22.62
CA ILE A 309 -1.43 5.81 -22.17
C ILE A 309 -1.41 5.78 -20.65
N LYS A 310 -2.58 5.97 -20.04
CA LYS A 310 -2.80 5.71 -18.63
C LYS A 310 -3.53 4.38 -18.46
N TYR A 311 -3.06 3.51 -17.59
CA TYR A 311 -3.63 2.17 -17.36
C TYR A 311 -3.35 1.70 -15.93
N THR A 312 -4.12 0.72 -15.47
CA THR A 312 -3.92 0.02 -14.20
C THR A 312 -3.97 -1.49 -14.43
N VAL A 313 -3.03 -2.23 -13.85
CA VAL A 313 -2.99 -3.69 -13.88
C VAL A 313 -3.65 -4.24 -12.62
N TYR A 314 -4.54 -5.21 -12.78
CA TYR A 314 -5.24 -5.87 -11.68
C TYR A 314 -4.93 -7.37 -11.61
N PRO A 315 -5.00 -7.96 -10.41
CA PRO A 315 -5.29 -7.31 -9.14
C PRO A 315 -4.12 -6.40 -8.70
N ALA A 316 -4.41 -5.47 -7.77
CA ALA A 316 -3.43 -4.48 -7.31
C ALA A 316 -2.20 -5.12 -6.64
N ASN A 317 -2.34 -6.32 -6.09
CA ASN A 317 -1.31 -7.13 -5.45
C ASN A 317 -0.65 -8.17 -6.38
N ALA A 318 -0.83 -8.07 -7.72
CA ALA A 318 -0.10 -8.92 -8.65
C ALA A 318 1.42 -8.70 -8.55
N VAL A 319 2.19 -9.81 -8.61
CA VAL A 319 3.65 -9.83 -8.40
C VAL A 319 4.38 -9.00 -9.46
N ASN A 320 4.04 -9.24 -10.73
CA ASN A 320 4.69 -8.56 -11.85
C ASN A 320 3.65 -7.82 -12.69
N LYS A 321 3.62 -6.49 -12.55
CA LYS A 321 2.73 -5.60 -13.30
C LYS A 321 3.39 -4.97 -14.53
N ALA A 322 4.60 -5.40 -14.88
CA ALA A 322 5.30 -4.92 -16.05
C ALA A 322 4.51 -5.22 -17.34
N VAL A 323 4.51 -4.27 -18.26
CA VAL A 323 3.82 -4.39 -19.55
C VAL A 323 4.75 -4.11 -20.71
N LYS A 324 4.41 -4.71 -21.86
CA LYS A 324 5.00 -4.43 -23.17
C LYS A 324 3.96 -3.74 -24.04
N PHE A 325 4.42 -2.81 -24.90
CA PHE A 325 3.58 -2.09 -25.86
C PHE A 325 3.95 -2.48 -27.28
N LYS A 326 2.92 -2.69 -28.13
CA LYS A 326 3.11 -3.01 -29.55
C LYS A 326 2.13 -2.18 -30.39
N SER A 327 2.60 -1.61 -31.50
CA SER A 327 1.75 -1.01 -32.51
C SER A 327 1.54 -1.98 -33.65
N SER A 328 0.31 -2.09 -34.14
CA SER A 328 -0.02 -2.88 -35.34
C SER A 328 0.48 -2.23 -36.62
N ASN A 329 0.70 -0.91 -36.63
CA ASN A 329 1.21 -0.17 -37.78
C ASN A 329 2.11 0.99 -37.33
N LYS A 330 3.42 0.75 -37.30
CA LYS A 330 4.43 1.73 -36.89
C LYS A 330 4.60 2.90 -37.89
N LYS A 331 4.13 2.76 -39.12
CA LYS A 331 4.10 3.84 -40.13
C LYS A 331 3.04 4.87 -39.78
N VAL A 332 1.92 4.44 -39.19
CA VAL A 332 0.79 5.31 -38.77
C VAL A 332 1.02 5.86 -37.35
N ALA A 333 1.31 5.00 -36.38
CA ALA A 333 1.56 5.42 -35.00
C ALA A 333 2.58 4.50 -34.33
N THR A 334 3.49 5.07 -33.56
CA THR A 334 4.44 4.33 -32.70
C THR A 334 4.05 4.46 -31.25
N VAL A 335 4.55 3.56 -30.40
CA VAL A 335 4.43 3.64 -28.94
C VAL A 335 5.80 3.36 -28.32
N SER A 336 6.19 4.15 -27.33
CA SER A 336 7.44 3.97 -26.58
C SER A 336 7.28 2.94 -25.45
N LYS A 337 8.41 2.48 -24.86
CA LYS A 337 8.42 1.65 -23.65
C LYS A 337 7.71 2.31 -22.46
N LYS A 338 7.64 3.65 -22.43
CA LYS A 338 6.91 4.44 -21.41
C LYS A 338 5.42 4.66 -21.75
N GLY A 339 4.88 3.99 -22.79
CA GLY A 339 3.49 4.10 -23.17
C GLY A 339 3.11 5.40 -23.90
N VAL A 340 4.06 6.15 -24.45
CA VAL A 340 3.79 7.38 -25.22
C VAL A 340 3.52 7.02 -26.66
N ILE A 341 2.29 7.25 -27.14
CA ILE A 341 1.89 7.13 -28.55
C ILE A 341 2.36 8.39 -29.30
N LYS A 342 2.98 8.23 -30.48
CA LYS A 342 3.31 9.32 -31.42
C LYS A 342 2.63 9.06 -32.76
N ALA A 343 1.76 10.00 -33.19
CA ALA A 343 1.07 9.96 -34.48
C ALA A 343 2.04 10.34 -35.62
N LYS A 344 2.23 9.48 -36.63
CA LYS A 344 3.21 9.67 -37.73
C LYS A 344 2.58 10.00 -39.08
N LYS A 345 1.60 9.21 -39.53
CA LYS A 345 0.98 9.34 -40.86
C LYS A 345 -0.53 9.11 -40.74
N LYS A 346 -1.34 9.77 -41.60
CA LYS A 346 -2.81 9.52 -41.69
C LYS A 346 -3.08 8.03 -41.83
N GLY A 347 -4.02 7.51 -41.05
CA GLY A 347 -4.42 6.10 -41.05
C GLY A 347 -4.91 5.61 -39.70
N LYS A 348 -5.04 4.30 -39.57
CA LYS A 348 -5.47 3.62 -38.35
C LYS A 348 -4.38 2.67 -37.86
N ALA A 349 -4.18 2.60 -36.55
CA ALA A 349 -3.30 1.63 -35.89
C ALA A 349 -3.92 1.19 -34.57
N THR A 350 -3.61 -0.04 -34.11
CA THR A 350 -3.99 -0.52 -32.79
C THR A 350 -2.74 -0.61 -31.93
N ILE A 351 -2.77 0.04 -30.77
CA ILE A 351 -1.75 -0.12 -29.74
C ILE A 351 -2.23 -1.21 -28.79
N THR A 352 -1.45 -2.28 -28.66
CA THR A 352 -1.70 -3.37 -27.71
C THR A 352 -0.76 -3.23 -26.53
N ILE A 353 -1.32 -3.31 -25.34
CA ILE A 353 -0.62 -3.38 -24.05
C ILE A 353 -0.74 -4.84 -23.61
N THR A 354 0.37 -5.48 -23.26
CA THR A 354 0.38 -6.87 -22.79
C THR A 354 1.19 -6.95 -21.51
N THR A 355 0.65 -7.56 -20.44
CA THR A 355 1.42 -7.85 -19.22
C THR A 355 2.52 -8.87 -19.54
N VAL A 356 3.69 -8.71 -18.90
CA VAL A 356 4.84 -9.63 -19.10
C VAL A 356 4.48 -11.01 -18.55
N GLU A 357 3.80 -11.04 -17.40
CA GLU A 357 3.26 -12.24 -16.77
C GLU A 357 1.77 -12.32 -17.02
N GLY A 358 1.22 -13.51 -17.22
CA GLY A 358 -0.21 -13.74 -17.46
C GLY A 358 -0.72 -13.34 -18.85
N ASN A 359 0.11 -12.72 -19.72
CA ASN A 359 -0.22 -12.35 -21.11
C ASN A 359 -1.56 -11.60 -21.30
N VAL A 360 -2.00 -10.88 -20.28
CA VAL A 360 -3.24 -10.10 -20.32
C VAL A 360 -3.11 -8.93 -21.29
N LYS A 361 -4.11 -8.72 -22.15
CA LYS A 361 -4.05 -7.74 -23.23
C LYS A 361 -5.14 -6.67 -23.07
N ALA A 362 -4.76 -5.41 -23.35
CA ALA A 362 -5.68 -4.31 -23.61
C ALA A 362 -5.32 -3.61 -24.92
N LYS A 363 -6.31 -3.07 -25.62
CA LYS A 363 -6.12 -2.47 -26.96
C LYS A 363 -6.67 -1.05 -27.01
N ILE A 364 -5.94 -0.16 -27.68
CA ILE A 364 -6.35 1.21 -27.97
C ILE A 364 -6.34 1.39 -29.50
N LYS A 365 -7.49 1.71 -30.08
CA LYS A 365 -7.62 2.05 -31.50
C LYS A 365 -7.21 3.51 -31.71
N VAL A 366 -6.19 3.75 -32.52
CA VAL A 366 -5.66 5.09 -32.84
C VAL A 366 -6.01 5.45 -34.26
N THR A 367 -6.69 6.56 -34.45
CA THR A 367 -6.91 7.17 -35.77
C THR A 367 -6.05 8.42 -35.87
N VAL A 368 -5.20 8.48 -36.91
CA VAL A 368 -4.39 9.67 -37.20
C VAL A 368 -5.01 10.42 -38.36
N LYS A 369 -5.33 11.70 -38.14
CA LYS A 369 -5.80 12.64 -39.18
C LYS A 369 -4.62 13.44 -39.75
N LYS A 370 -4.77 14.04 -40.96
CA LYS A 370 -3.83 15.07 -41.47
C LYS A 370 -3.73 16.21 -40.43
N LYS A 371 -2.74 17.10 -40.59
CA LYS A 371 -2.66 18.33 -39.77
C LYS A 371 -3.97 19.11 -39.80
#